data_72e49d9a58ccb8079fb3010f417f9e37
#
_entry.id   72e49d9a58ccb8079fb3010f417f9e37
#
_cell.length_a   1.000
_cell.length_b   1.000
_cell.length_c   1.000
_cell.angle_alpha   90.00
_cell.angle_beta   90.00
_cell.angle_gamma   90.00
#
_symmetry.space_group_name_H-M   'P 1'
#
loop_
_entity.id
_entity.type
_entity.pdbx_description
1 polymer ?
#
loop_
_entity_poly.entity_id
_entity_poly.type
_entity_poly.pdbx_seq_one_letter_code
_entity_poly.pdbx_strand_id
1 'polypeptide(L)'
;MQTVEESYHQLEEKNRQAELGGGIDKIEKQHKAGRLTARERILALLDPNTFVELDKLVTHRCKDFGMEKNKVYGDGMVTGYGKIDGRLIFVFAQDFTVFGGTMSRANADKVLKVMDAAMKVGAPVIGLNDSGGARIQEGVESLAGYADIFYRNVMSSGVIPQISAILGPCAGGAVYSPAMTDFILMVKETSYMFVTGPEVIKTVTHEEVTMEELGGAMTHNSRSGVAHFVAENDEQALMMIRELMSFLPSNNMEDPPTQPCTDDIMRQDESLNTIIPSDPNKPYDMKEIIHAVVDNRNFFEVMQHYAQNIITGFARLGGKPVGIVANQPAYLAGVLDINSAIKGARFVRFCDCFNIPLITFEDVPGFLPGTNQEFNGIIKHGAKLLYAFCEATVPKITVITRKAYGGAYCVMSSKHIGGDVNYVYPTGEIAVMGPEGAVNILYKGKLSEEKRSEAVDDYRNTFASPYKAAELGYVDEIIYPRETRIKLIQALELTQNKSKTNPPKKHGNIPL
;
A
#
# COMPACT_ATOMS: atom_id res chain seq x y z
N MET A 1 55.22 -2.66 -17.71
CA MET A 1 53.97 -1.85 -17.70
C MET A 1 52.93 -2.69 -18.39
N GLN A 2 51.74 -2.74 -17.82
CA GLN A 2 50.62 -3.44 -18.44
C GLN A 2 50.19 -2.72 -19.73
N THR A 3 49.93 -3.45 -20.79
CA THR A 3 49.46 -2.86 -22.05
C THR A 3 48.00 -2.38 -21.91
N VAL A 4 47.54 -1.51 -22.78
CA VAL A 4 46.13 -1.05 -22.81
C VAL A 4 45.18 -2.23 -23.02
N GLU A 5 45.53 -3.16 -23.90
CA GLU A 5 44.77 -4.35 -24.23
C GLU A 5 44.64 -5.29 -23.00
N GLU A 6 45.74 -5.53 -22.28
CA GLU A 6 45.71 -6.28 -21.01
C GLU A 6 44.81 -5.62 -19.95
N SER A 7 44.78 -4.29 -19.92
CA SER A 7 43.91 -3.54 -19.00
C SER A 7 42.43 -3.70 -19.33
N TYR A 8 42.05 -3.70 -20.59
CA TYR A 8 40.68 -3.96 -21.05
C TYR A 8 40.26 -5.39 -20.77
N HIS A 9 41.10 -6.36 -21.07
CA HIS A 9 40.85 -7.77 -20.78
C HIS A 9 40.65 -7.99 -19.24
N GLN A 10 41.46 -7.32 -18.42
CA GLN A 10 41.27 -7.37 -16.96
C GLN A 10 39.92 -6.80 -16.50
N LEU A 11 39.47 -5.70 -17.11
CA LEU A 11 38.16 -5.10 -16.82
C LEU A 11 37.03 -6.06 -17.22
N GLU A 12 37.08 -6.63 -18.40
CA GLU A 12 36.10 -7.60 -18.91
C GLU A 12 35.99 -8.81 -17.97
N GLU A 13 37.12 -9.36 -17.54
CA GLU A 13 37.16 -10.53 -16.65
C GLU A 13 36.56 -10.20 -15.27
N LYS A 14 36.88 -9.02 -14.69
CA LYS A 14 36.30 -8.57 -13.42
C LYS A 14 34.78 -8.35 -13.53
N ASN A 15 34.32 -7.78 -14.64
CA ASN A 15 32.90 -7.59 -14.90
C ASN A 15 32.19 -8.94 -14.99
N ARG A 16 32.75 -9.89 -15.72
CA ARG A 16 32.22 -11.25 -15.84
C ARG A 16 32.13 -11.95 -14.47
N GLN A 17 33.18 -11.82 -13.63
CA GLN A 17 33.19 -12.40 -12.29
C GLN A 17 32.11 -11.76 -11.40
N ALA A 18 31.93 -10.44 -11.47
CA ALA A 18 30.89 -9.73 -10.74
C ALA A 18 29.47 -10.17 -11.16
N GLU A 19 29.27 -10.44 -12.44
CA GLU A 19 27.98 -10.88 -12.99
C GLU A 19 27.63 -12.32 -12.59
N LEU A 20 28.64 -13.17 -12.39
CA LEU A 20 28.44 -14.54 -11.91
C LEU A 20 28.06 -14.64 -10.42
N GLY A 21 28.25 -13.58 -9.65
CA GLY A 21 27.92 -13.58 -8.22
C GLY A 21 28.52 -14.76 -7.48
N GLY A 22 27.68 -15.62 -6.91
CA GLY A 22 28.10 -16.83 -6.19
C GLY A 22 28.52 -18.02 -7.07
N GLY A 23 28.45 -17.88 -8.41
CA GLY A 23 28.82 -18.90 -9.38
C GLY A 23 27.63 -19.67 -9.97
N ILE A 24 27.89 -20.35 -11.09
CA ILE A 24 26.88 -21.02 -11.92
C ILE A 24 26.06 -22.04 -11.11
N ASP A 25 26.68 -22.86 -10.30
CA ASP A 25 25.96 -23.90 -9.51
C ASP A 25 24.90 -23.30 -8.58
N LYS A 26 25.20 -22.13 -7.98
CA LYS A 26 24.26 -21.44 -7.10
C LYS A 26 23.16 -20.73 -7.88
N ILE A 27 23.47 -20.18 -9.05
CA ILE A 27 22.48 -19.63 -9.99
C ILE A 27 21.48 -20.72 -10.41
N GLU A 28 21.98 -21.88 -10.86
CA GLU A 28 21.12 -23.01 -11.21
C GLU A 28 20.23 -23.47 -10.05
N LYS A 29 20.76 -23.43 -8.81
CA LYS A 29 19.97 -23.74 -7.62
C LYS A 29 18.83 -22.75 -7.40
N GLN A 30 19.06 -21.44 -7.64
CA GLN A 30 18.00 -20.42 -7.60
C GLN A 30 16.92 -20.72 -8.64
N HIS A 31 17.30 -20.99 -9.89
CA HIS A 31 16.36 -21.29 -10.97
C HIS A 31 15.56 -22.58 -10.68
N LYS A 32 16.20 -23.64 -10.18
CA LYS A 32 15.50 -24.87 -9.76
C LYS A 32 14.50 -24.65 -8.63
N ALA A 33 14.71 -23.61 -7.81
CA ALA A 33 13.77 -23.20 -6.76
C ALA A 33 12.67 -22.24 -7.27
N GLY A 34 12.57 -22.00 -8.59
CA GLY A 34 11.58 -21.10 -9.20
C GLY A 34 11.86 -19.61 -8.96
N ARG A 35 13.10 -19.23 -8.66
CA ARG A 35 13.48 -17.86 -8.36
C ARG A 35 14.48 -17.30 -9.37
N LEU A 36 14.35 -16.05 -9.73
CA LEU A 36 15.33 -15.30 -10.51
C LEU A 36 16.53 -14.88 -9.65
N THR A 37 17.67 -14.63 -10.28
CA THR A 37 18.82 -13.98 -9.65
C THR A 37 18.56 -12.48 -9.45
N ALA A 38 19.34 -11.83 -8.57
CA ALA A 38 19.22 -10.39 -8.34
C ALA A 38 19.33 -9.57 -9.63
N ARG A 39 20.24 -9.93 -10.51
CA ARG A 39 20.46 -9.25 -11.78
C ARG A 39 19.31 -9.47 -12.77
N GLU A 40 18.82 -10.69 -12.89
CA GLU A 40 17.65 -11.00 -13.73
C GLU A 40 16.41 -10.25 -13.26
N ARG A 41 16.18 -10.15 -11.94
CA ARG A 41 15.10 -9.37 -11.35
C ARG A 41 15.17 -7.88 -11.75
N ILE A 42 16.36 -7.27 -11.67
CA ILE A 42 16.54 -5.86 -12.08
C ILE A 42 16.29 -5.69 -13.58
N LEU A 43 16.81 -6.58 -14.41
CA LEU A 43 16.65 -6.50 -15.86
C LEU A 43 15.19 -6.73 -16.31
N ALA A 44 14.44 -7.57 -15.59
CA ALA A 44 13.01 -7.78 -15.84
C ALA A 44 12.14 -6.61 -15.33
N LEU A 45 12.58 -5.92 -14.27
CA LEU A 45 11.86 -4.77 -13.71
C LEU A 45 11.99 -3.52 -14.57
N LEU A 46 13.19 -3.22 -15.05
CA LEU A 46 13.52 -1.96 -15.72
C LEU A 46 13.28 -2.04 -17.24
N ASP A 47 13.13 -0.88 -17.86
CA ASP A 47 13.05 -0.78 -19.31
C ASP A 47 14.34 -1.33 -19.96
N PRO A 48 14.25 -2.04 -21.10
CA PRO A 48 15.40 -2.66 -21.75
C PRO A 48 16.55 -1.67 -22.01
N ASN A 49 17.78 -2.09 -21.70
CA ASN A 49 19.00 -1.31 -21.89
C ASN A 49 19.10 0.02 -21.11
N THR A 50 18.31 0.20 -20.04
CA THR A 50 18.37 1.42 -19.22
C THR A 50 19.12 1.24 -17.92
N PHE A 51 19.42 0.01 -17.50
CA PHE A 51 20.12 -0.25 -16.24
C PHE A 51 21.57 0.21 -16.27
N VAL A 52 21.92 1.05 -15.32
CA VAL A 52 23.31 1.48 -15.04
C VAL A 52 23.69 1.00 -13.64
N GLU A 53 24.59 0.03 -13.59
CA GLU A 53 25.06 -0.54 -12.32
C GLU A 53 26.08 0.37 -11.64
N LEU A 54 25.93 0.58 -10.34
CA LEU A 54 26.84 1.32 -9.49
C LEU A 54 27.59 0.36 -8.54
N ASP A 55 28.86 0.65 -8.29
CA ASP A 55 29.71 -0.08 -7.32
C ASP A 55 29.82 -1.60 -7.59
N LYS A 56 29.79 -2.01 -8.86
CA LYS A 56 29.83 -3.40 -9.32
C LYS A 56 31.02 -4.20 -8.77
N LEU A 57 32.18 -3.55 -8.60
CA LEU A 57 33.43 -4.19 -8.18
C LEU A 57 33.72 -4.04 -6.68
N VAL A 58 32.80 -3.51 -5.89
CA VAL A 58 32.94 -3.42 -4.42
C VAL A 58 33.02 -4.83 -3.81
N THR A 59 33.88 -5.01 -2.80
CA THR A 59 33.97 -6.25 -2.02
C THR A 59 33.91 -5.90 -0.52
N HIS A 60 33.53 -6.88 0.31
CA HIS A 60 33.55 -6.71 1.77
C HIS A 60 34.97 -6.44 2.30
N ARG A 61 35.05 -5.87 3.51
CA ARG A 61 36.32 -5.51 4.18
C ARG A 61 36.66 -6.44 5.34
N CYS A 62 35.82 -7.44 5.61
CA CYS A 62 36.01 -8.42 6.69
C CYS A 62 37.29 -9.21 6.52
N LYS A 63 38.07 -9.35 7.62
CA LYS A 63 39.33 -10.09 7.69
C LYS A 63 39.24 -11.31 8.60
N ASP A 64 38.15 -11.43 9.36
CA ASP A 64 37.93 -12.49 10.34
C ASP A 64 37.28 -13.71 9.71
N PHE A 65 37.34 -14.85 10.36
CA PHE A 65 36.70 -16.12 9.95
C PHE A 65 37.07 -16.58 8.53
N GLY A 66 38.26 -16.20 8.03
CA GLY A 66 38.72 -16.58 6.69
C GLY A 66 38.05 -15.83 5.55
N MET A 67 37.28 -14.79 5.83
CA MET A 67 36.57 -14.00 4.83
C MET A 67 37.53 -13.26 3.88
N GLU A 68 38.74 -12.92 4.33
CA GLU A 68 39.76 -12.25 3.51
C GLU A 68 40.13 -13.04 2.23
N LYS A 69 39.92 -14.38 2.25
CA LYS A 69 40.21 -15.28 1.13
C LYS A 69 39.00 -15.50 0.22
N ASN A 70 37.83 -15.04 0.62
CA ASN A 70 36.58 -15.29 -0.08
C ASN A 70 35.89 -13.97 -0.45
N LYS A 71 36.52 -13.21 -1.35
CA LYS A 71 36.00 -11.93 -1.83
C LYS A 71 35.26 -12.09 -3.15
N VAL A 72 33.97 -11.72 -3.14
CA VAL A 72 33.12 -11.73 -4.34
C VAL A 72 32.82 -10.28 -4.70
N TYR A 73 32.96 -9.93 -5.99
CA TYR A 73 32.60 -8.62 -6.49
C TYR A 73 31.09 -8.36 -6.34
N GLY A 74 30.74 -7.13 -6.00
CA GLY A 74 29.36 -6.74 -5.69
C GLY A 74 28.93 -7.07 -4.26
N ASP A 75 29.64 -7.97 -3.56
CA ASP A 75 29.41 -8.39 -2.17
C ASP A 75 27.94 -8.78 -1.85
N GLY A 76 27.28 -9.47 -2.82
CA GLY A 76 25.89 -9.92 -2.64
C GLY A 76 24.84 -8.81 -2.75
N MET A 77 25.18 -7.68 -3.38
CA MET A 77 24.25 -6.59 -3.61
C MET A 77 24.47 -5.99 -5.01
N VAL A 78 23.43 -6.00 -5.84
CA VAL A 78 23.41 -5.29 -7.13
C VAL A 78 22.67 -3.97 -6.95
N THR A 79 23.31 -2.85 -7.26
CA THR A 79 22.78 -1.50 -7.04
C THR A 79 22.93 -0.64 -8.29
N GLY A 80 22.00 0.26 -8.53
CA GLY A 80 22.07 1.16 -9.66
C GLY A 80 20.78 1.93 -9.90
N TYR A 81 20.61 2.38 -11.12
CA TYR A 81 19.42 3.07 -11.58
C TYR A 81 19.07 2.69 -13.01
N GLY A 82 17.85 2.92 -13.40
CA GLY A 82 17.34 2.69 -14.74
C GLY A 82 16.01 3.39 -14.92
N LYS A 83 15.17 2.87 -15.81
CA LYS A 83 13.86 3.48 -16.08
C LYS A 83 12.74 2.46 -15.97
N ILE A 84 11.57 2.92 -15.54
CA ILE A 84 10.28 2.24 -15.69
C ILE A 84 9.36 3.19 -16.45
N ASP A 85 8.90 2.75 -17.61
CA ASP A 85 8.06 3.56 -18.52
C ASP A 85 8.66 4.96 -18.76
N GLY A 86 9.98 5.00 -19.02
CA GLY A 86 10.76 6.20 -19.29
C GLY A 86 11.15 7.04 -18.07
N ARG A 87 10.62 6.76 -16.86
CA ARG A 87 10.89 7.51 -15.63
C ARG A 87 12.05 6.92 -14.84
N LEU A 88 12.90 7.77 -14.28
CA LEU A 88 14.07 7.38 -13.48
C LEU A 88 13.66 6.65 -12.22
N ILE A 89 14.28 5.50 -11.97
CA ILE A 89 14.11 4.66 -10.78
C ILE A 89 15.49 4.27 -10.24
N PHE A 90 15.66 4.31 -8.94
CA PHE A 90 16.80 3.71 -8.26
C PHE A 90 16.43 2.34 -7.72
N VAL A 91 17.37 1.39 -7.81
CA VAL A 91 17.12 0.00 -7.45
C VAL A 91 18.31 -0.61 -6.72
N PHE A 92 18.03 -1.44 -5.74
CA PHE A 92 18.99 -2.37 -5.17
C PHE A 92 18.37 -3.77 -5.07
N ALA A 93 19.19 -4.81 -5.28
CA ALA A 93 18.75 -6.20 -5.21
C ALA A 93 19.78 -7.03 -4.44
N GLN A 94 19.32 -7.78 -3.46
CA GLN A 94 20.15 -8.72 -2.71
C GLN A 94 20.37 -10.00 -3.52
N ASP A 95 21.61 -10.42 -3.68
CA ASP A 95 21.99 -11.65 -4.37
C ASP A 95 22.19 -12.79 -3.35
N PHE A 96 21.19 -13.64 -3.23
CA PHE A 96 21.22 -14.77 -2.30
C PHE A 96 22.31 -15.79 -2.64
N THR A 97 22.83 -15.80 -3.88
CA THR A 97 23.93 -16.69 -4.29
C THR A 97 25.25 -16.33 -3.59
N VAL A 98 25.39 -15.07 -3.12
CA VAL A 98 26.57 -14.55 -2.43
C VAL A 98 26.29 -14.38 -0.94
N PHE A 99 26.87 -15.23 -0.11
CA PHE A 99 26.73 -15.24 1.35
C PHE A 99 25.26 -15.21 1.84
N GLY A 100 24.32 -15.81 1.08
CA GLY A 100 22.90 -15.81 1.41
C GLY A 100 22.27 -14.41 1.39
N GLY A 101 22.78 -13.47 0.59
CA GLY A 101 22.28 -12.09 0.53
C GLY A 101 22.45 -11.31 1.84
N THR A 102 23.31 -11.78 2.78
CA THR A 102 23.45 -11.14 4.09
C THR A 102 24.07 -9.75 4.01
N MET A 103 23.58 -8.86 4.86
CA MET A 103 24.05 -7.48 4.94
C MET A 103 25.45 -7.41 5.54
N SER A 104 26.38 -6.82 4.82
CA SER A 104 27.71 -6.40 5.28
C SER A 104 27.77 -4.87 5.39
N ARG A 105 28.80 -4.33 5.96
CA ARG A 105 29.02 -2.88 5.91
C ARG A 105 29.20 -2.40 4.46
N ALA A 106 29.99 -3.11 3.66
CA ALA A 106 30.31 -2.72 2.29
C ALA A 106 29.08 -2.71 1.37
N ASN A 107 28.21 -3.74 1.47
CA ASN A 107 27.01 -3.75 0.64
C ASN A 107 25.93 -2.79 1.17
N ALA A 108 25.87 -2.52 2.47
CA ALA A 108 25.07 -1.44 3.01
C ALA A 108 25.46 -0.08 2.43
N ASP A 109 26.78 0.24 2.40
CA ASP A 109 27.30 1.48 1.82
C ASP A 109 26.81 1.68 0.36
N LYS A 110 26.68 0.61 -0.43
CA LYS A 110 26.13 0.66 -1.80
C LYS A 110 24.65 1.07 -1.81
N VAL A 111 23.85 0.48 -0.91
CA VAL A 111 22.42 0.83 -0.77
C VAL A 111 22.26 2.28 -0.32
N LEU A 112 23.06 2.73 0.67
CA LEU A 112 23.03 4.11 1.13
C LEU A 112 23.32 5.11 0.02
N LYS A 113 24.31 4.81 -0.83
CA LYS A 113 24.65 5.64 -1.99
C LYS A 113 23.48 5.76 -2.98
N VAL A 114 22.78 4.67 -3.25
CA VAL A 114 21.60 4.65 -4.11
C VAL A 114 20.45 5.45 -3.50
N MET A 115 20.15 5.27 -2.21
CA MET A 115 19.10 6.00 -1.52
C MET A 115 19.41 7.51 -1.43
N ASP A 116 20.66 7.88 -1.11
CA ASP A 116 21.08 9.29 -1.07
C ASP A 116 21.01 9.95 -2.46
N ALA A 117 21.35 9.22 -3.53
CA ALA A 117 21.21 9.70 -4.90
C ALA A 117 19.74 9.90 -5.29
N ALA A 118 18.89 8.93 -4.98
CA ALA A 118 17.45 8.99 -5.24
C ALA A 118 16.81 10.22 -4.55
N MET A 119 17.11 10.45 -3.29
CA MET A 119 16.64 11.62 -2.54
C MET A 119 17.10 12.95 -3.16
N LYS A 120 18.36 13.02 -3.65
CA LYS A 120 18.89 14.24 -4.27
C LYS A 120 18.21 14.63 -5.57
N VAL A 121 17.72 13.64 -6.32
CA VAL A 121 17.09 13.88 -7.64
C VAL A 121 15.57 13.72 -7.61
N GLY A 122 15.00 13.34 -6.46
CA GLY A 122 13.55 13.14 -6.33
C GLY A 122 13.04 11.97 -7.15
N ALA A 123 13.66 10.79 -7.06
CA ALA A 123 13.26 9.59 -7.79
C ALA A 123 12.93 8.43 -6.84
N PRO A 124 11.99 7.54 -7.20
CA PRO A 124 11.62 6.37 -6.39
C PRO A 124 12.77 5.41 -6.16
N VAL A 125 12.70 4.67 -5.03
CA VAL A 125 13.62 3.58 -4.69
C VAL A 125 12.84 2.26 -4.61
N ILE A 126 13.36 1.24 -5.31
CA ILE A 126 12.81 -0.11 -5.27
C ILE A 126 13.87 -1.07 -4.71
N GLY A 127 13.53 -1.74 -3.61
CA GLY A 127 14.33 -2.79 -2.99
C GLY A 127 13.82 -4.18 -3.35
N LEU A 128 14.69 -5.01 -3.94
CA LEU A 128 14.42 -6.42 -4.25
C LEU A 128 15.15 -7.28 -3.21
N ASN A 129 14.39 -7.75 -2.21
CA ASN A 129 14.94 -8.30 -0.98
C ASN A 129 14.97 -9.84 -1.02
N ASP A 130 16.13 -10.43 -0.72
CA ASP A 130 16.37 -11.86 -0.63
C ASP A 130 17.58 -12.09 0.29
N SER A 131 17.38 -12.20 1.63
CA SER A 131 18.47 -12.08 2.60
C SER A 131 18.27 -12.94 3.85
N GLY A 132 19.34 -13.62 4.25
CA GLY A 132 19.42 -14.28 5.55
C GLY A 132 19.62 -13.33 6.76
N GLY A 133 19.61 -12.00 6.56
CA GLY A 133 19.77 -11.02 7.63
C GLY A 133 21.17 -10.41 7.73
N ALA A 134 21.63 -10.11 8.93
CA ALA A 134 22.94 -9.52 9.18
C ALA A 134 24.07 -10.54 8.95
N ARG A 135 25.16 -10.10 8.34
CA ARG A 135 26.38 -10.92 8.19
C ARG A 135 27.09 -11.04 9.53
N ILE A 136 26.97 -12.18 10.19
CA ILE A 136 27.44 -12.39 11.57
C ILE A 136 28.95 -12.24 11.71
N GLN A 137 29.72 -12.52 10.65
CA GLN A 137 31.18 -12.36 10.64
C GLN A 137 31.64 -10.89 10.75
N GLU A 138 30.77 -9.93 10.45
CA GLU A 138 31.07 -8.50 10.55
C GLU A 138 30.50 -7.86 11.83
N GLY A 139 29.78 -8.63 12.64
CA GLY A 139 29.29 -8.19 13.95
C GLY A 139 28.47 -6.89 13.88
N VAL A 140 28.83 -5.93 14.73
CA VAL A 140 28.12 -4.64 14.86
C VAL A 140 28.19 -3.76 13.60
N GLU A 141 29.18 -3.93 12.73
CA GLU A 141 29.28 -3.17 11.47
C GLU A 141 28.12 -3.51 10.51
N SER A 142 27.70 -4.78 10.49
CA SER A 142 26.48 -5.18 9.76
C SER A 142 25.22 -4.53 10.33
N LEU A 143 25.08 -4.46 11.65
CA LEU A 143 23.96 -3.79 12.31
C LEU A 143 23.95 -2.28 12.04
N ALA A 144 25.13 -1.65 12.05
CA ALA A 144 25.28 -0.23 11.69
C ALA A 144 24.80 0.03 10.25
N GLY A 145 25.12 -0.88 9.31
CA GLY A 145 24.63 -0.81 7.94
C GLY A 145 23.10 -0.79 7.86
N TYR A 146 22.43 -1.69 8.60
CA TYR A 146 20.97 -1.67 8.69
C TYR A 146 20.43 -0.39 9.30
N ALA A 147 20.99 0.08 10.41
CA ALA A 147 20.55 1.29 11.07
C ALA A 147 20.64 2.53 10.16
N ASP A 148 21.71 2.64 9.39
CA ASP A 148 21.88 3.71 8.40
C ASP A 148 20.82 3.66 7.28
N ILE A 149 20.41 2.45 6.84
CA ILE A 149 19.33 2.25 5.88
C ILE A 149 17.98 2.65 6.52
N PHE A 150 17.70 2.23 7.76
CA PHE A 150 16.47 2.58 8.47
C PHE A 150 16.31 4.10 8.60
N TYR A 151 17.38 4.80 8.95
CA TYR A 151 17.38 6.26 9.02
C TYR A 151 16.96 6.88 7.67
N ARG A 152 17.50 6.37 6.55
CA ARG A 152 17.16 6.87 5.22
C ARG A 152 15.75 6.50 4.78
N ASN A 153 15.24 5.33 5.16
CA ASN A 153 13.83 4.99 4.92
C ASN A 153 12.90 6.03 5.57
N VAL A 154 13.19 6.43 6.82
CA VAL A 154 12.41 7.44 7.54
C VAL A 154 12.52 8.81 6.88
N MET A 155 13.73 9.23 6.49
CA MET A 155 13.94 10.54 5.83
C MET A 155 13.33 10.60 4.42
N SER A 156 13.22 9.48 3.74
CA SER A 156 12.60 9.36 2.40
C SER A 156 11.08 9.24 2.46
N SER A 157 10.52 8.89 3.62
CA SER A 157 9.08 8.65 3.79
C SER A 157 8.26 9.90 3.49
N GLY A 158 7.31 9.78 2.57
CA GLY A 158 6.49 10.90 2.09
C GLY A 158 7.23 11.90 1.20
N VAL A 159 8.48 11.63 0.81
CA VAL A 159 9.28 12.46 -0.10
C VAL A 159 9.44 11.80 -1.45
N ILE A 160 9.87 10.55 -1.48
CA ILE A 160 9.95 9.71 -2.68
C ILE A 160 9.26 8.38 -2.41
N PRO A 161 8.58 7.76 -3.39
CA PRO A 161 8.02 6.43 -3.24
C PRO A 161 9.10 5.39 -2.94
N GLN A 162 8.83 4.53 -1.95
CA GLN A 162 9.70 3.42 -1.56
C GLN A 162 8.92 2.11 -1.67
N ILE A 163 9.39 1.19 -2.51
CA ILE A 163 8.74 -0.10 -2.75
C ILE A 163 9.70 -1.23 -2.40
N SER A 164 9.22 -2.22 -1.66
CA SER A 164 9.96 -3.43 -1.34
C SER A 164 9.28 -4.66 -1.91
N ALA A 165 10.00 -5.46 -2.69
CA ALA A 165 9.60 -6.80 -3.07
C ALA A 165 10.42 -7.82 -2.27
N ILE A 166 9.73 -8.75 -1.62
CA ILE A 166 10.35 -9.88 -0.92
C ILE A 166 10.30 -11.07 -1.86
N LEU A 167 11.44 -11.44 -2.39
CA LEU A 167 11.58 -12.42 -3.47
C LEU A 167 12.34 -13.69 -3.01
N GLY A 168 12.50 -13.84 -1.71
CA GLY A 168 13.11 -14.96 -1.04
C GLY A 168 12.99 -14.82 0.48
N PRO A 169 13.79 -15.54 1.27
CA PRO A 169 13.86 -15.33 2.71
C PRO A 169 14.23 -13.90 3.07
N CYS A 170 13.59 -13.36 4.11
CA CYS A 170 13.90 -12.06 4.68
C CYS A 170 13.74 -12.16 6.20
N ALA A 171 14.87 -12.22 6.93
CA ALA A 171 14.86 -12.56 8.37
C ALA A 171 15.62 -11.53 9.21
N GLY A 172 15.22 -11.39 10.46
CA GLY A 172 15.88 -10.54 11.45
C GLY A 172 15.87 -9.06 11.05
N GLY A 173 17.04 -8.41 11.06
CA GLY A 173 17.18 -7.00 10.68
C GLY A 173 16.68 -6.65 9.29
N ALA A 174 16.66 -7.62 8.37
CA ALA A 174 16.24 -7.41 6.99
C ALA A 174 14.74 -7.10 6.82
N VAL A 175 13.88 -7.42 7.81
CA VAL A 175 12.43 -7.17 7.71
C VAL A 175 12.02 -5.73 8.03
N TYR A 176 12.84 -4.99 8.79
CA TYR A 176 12.44 -3.67 9.29
C TYR A 176 12.51 -2.58 8.21
N SER A 177 13.52 -2.62 7.32
CA SER A 177 13.57 -1.69 6.19
C SER A 177 12.35 -1.81 5.30
N PRO A 178 11.96 -3.00 4.79
CA PRO A 178 10.71 -3.17 4.06
C PRO A 178 9.48 -2.68 4.83
N ALA A 179 9.40 -2.95 6.14
CA ALA A 179 8.25 -2.55 6.97
C ALA A 179 8.06 -1.02 7.06
N MET A 180 9.12 -0.24 6.81
CA MET A 180 9.07 1.23 6.77
C MET A 180 8.83 1.80 5.37
N THR A 181 8.89 0.98 4.33
CA THR A 181 8.59 1.42 2.95
C THR A 181 7.08 1.55 2.72
N ASP A 182 6.69 2.17 1.62
CA ASP A 182 5.28 2.46 1.33
C ASP A 182 4.50 1.20 0.97
N PHE A 183 5.10 0.32 0.15
CA PHE A 183 4.47 -0.92 -0.29
C PHE A 183 5.41 -2.11 -0.19
N ILE A 184 4.85 -3.25 0.23
CA ILE A 184 5.53 -4.54 0.31
C ILE A 184 4.79 -5.55 -0.57
N LEU A 185 5.52 -6.15 -1.51
CA LEU A 185 5.06 -7.27 -2.32
C LEU A 185 5.74 -8.55 -1.85
N MET A 186 5.01 -9.65 -1.79
CA MET A 186 5.55 -10.98 -1.46
C MET A 186 5.16 -12.00 -2.52
N VAL A 187 6.01 -13.00 -2.73
CA VAL A 187 5.77 -14.12 -3.65
C VAL A 187 5.37 -15.36 -2.85
N LYS A 188 4.32 -16.05 -3.29
CA LYS A 188 3.86 -17.30 -2.67
C LYS A 188 4.95 -18.36 -2.65
N GLU A 189 4.99 -19.14 -1.58
CA GLU A 189 5.83 -20.33 -1.43
C GLU A 189 7.35 -20.11 -1.50
N THR A 190 7.82 -18.96 -1.95
CA THR A 190 9.26 -18.67 -2.10
C THR A 190 9.75 -17.53 -1.22
N SER A 191 8.86 -16.65 -0.75
CA SER A 191 9.23 -15.51 0.08
C SER A 191 8.69 -15.62 1.51
N TYR A 192 9.52 -15.22 2.46
CA TYR A 192 9.20 -15.29 3.89
C TYR A 192 9.72 -14.06 4.61
N MET A 193 8.91 -13.52 5.53
CA MET A 193 9.32 -12.44 6.44
C MET A 193 9.06 -12.88 7.87
N PHE A 194 10.09 -12.83 8.73
CA PHE A 194 9.92 -13.04 10.17
C PHE A 194 11.10 -12.43 10.96
N VAL A 195 10.83 -11.99 12.18
CA VAL A 195 11.88 -11.48 13.07
C VAL A 195 12.87 -12.60 13.42
N THR A 196 12.33 -13.77 13.77
CA THR A 196 13.10 -14.99 14.01
C THR A 196 12.41 -16.18 13.35
N GLY A 197 13.20 -17.08 12.78
CA GLY A 197 12.67 -18.25 12.08
C GLY A 197 12.06 -19.31 13.02
N PRO A 198 11.38 -20.34 12.44
CA PRO A 198 10.68 -21.40 13.19
C PRO A 198 11.53 -22.12 14.23
N GLU A 199 12.81 -22.38 13.95
CA GLU A 199 13.72 -23.06 14.87
C GLU A 199 13.95 -22.27 16.18
N VAL A 200 14.06 -20.94 16.08
CA VAL A 200 14.21 -20.09 17.26
C VAL A 200 12.91 -20.04 18.05
N ILE A 201 11.76 -19.96 17.39
CA ILE A 201 10.43 -19.98 18.02
C ILE A 201 10.25 -21.31 18.77
N LYS A 202 10.55 -22.44 18.13
CA LYS A 202 10.48 -23.75 18.78
C LYS A 202 11.34 -23.82 20.04
N THR A 203 12.54 -23.22 20.01
CA THR A 203 13.45 -23.23 21.16
C THR A 203 12.97 -22.33 22.30
N VAL A 204 12.40 -21.16 21.99
CA VAL A 204 12.07 -20.13 22.99
C VAL A 204 10.64 -20.24 23.50
N THR A 205 9.66 -20.44 22.62
CA THR A 205 8.23 -20.48 22.97
C THR A 205 7.64 -21.89 22.94
N HIS A 206 8.39 -22.87 22.44
CA HIS A 206 7.95 -24.26 22.25
C HIS A 206 6.79 -24.44 21.27
N GLU A 207 6.57 -23.45 20.41
CA GLU A 207 5.58 -23.52 19.33
C GLU A 207 6.20 -24.21 18.10
N GLU A 208 5.45 -25.10 17.48
CA GLU A 208 5.80 -25.72 16.20
C GLU A 208 5.04 -25.03 15.07
N VAL A 209 5.77 -24.41 14.16
CA VAL A 209 5.20 -23.64 13.03
C VAL A 209 6.10 -23.80 11.82
N THR A 210 5.51 -23.87 10.64
CA THR A 210 6.26 -23.87 9.36
C THR A 210 6.67 -22.44 8.97
N MET A 211 7.63 -22.31 8.05
CA MET A 211 8.02 -21.01 7.50
C MET A 211 6.83 -20.29 6.83
N GLU A 212 6.01 -21.02 6.10
CA GLU A 212 4.84 -20.48 5.39
C GLU A 212 3.76 -20.01 6.39
N GLU A 213 3.46 -20.79 7.42
CA GLU A 213 2.49 -20.40 8.45
C GLU A 213 2.94 -19.20 9.28
N LEU A 214 4.25 -19.10 9.57
CA LEU A 214 4.81 -18.02 10.37
C LEU A 214 4.91 -16.71 9.60
N GLY A 215 5.46 -16.75 8.40
CA GLY A 215 5.84 -15.55 7.66
C GLY A 215 5.73 -15.66 6.14
N GLY A 216 4.92 -16.57 5.63
CA GLY A 216 4.65 -16.69 4.19
C GLY A 216 3.84 -15.53 3.63
N ALA A 217 3.79 -15.43 2.31
CA ALA A 217 3.13 -14.34 1.62
C ALA A 217 1.66 -14.16 2.01
N MET A 218 0.90 -15.25 2.09
CA MET A 218 -0.52 -15.18 2.47
C MET A 218 -0.72 -14.86 3.95
N THR A 219 0.17 -15.28 4.84
CA THR A 219 0.12 -14.91 6.26
C THR A 219 0.24 -13.39 6.43
N HIS A 220 1.19 -12.76 5.73
CA HIS A 220 1.37 -11.32 5.79
C HIS A 220 0.33 -10.52 5.01
N ASN A 221 -0.27 -11.09 3.97
CA ASN A 221 -1.34 -10.46 3.21
C ASN A 221 -2.73 -10.59 3.85
N SER A 222 -2.98 -11.58 4.74
CA SER A 222 -4.32 -11.82 5.27
C SER A 222 -4.45 -11.69 6.78
N ARG A 223 -3.38 -11.98 7.55
CA ARG A 223 -3.41 -11.98 9.02
C ARG A 223 -2.73 -10.77 9.63
N SER A 224 -1.47 -10.51 9.26
CA SER A 224 -0.70 -9.42 9.87
C SER A 224 -0.88 -8.06 9.19
N GLY A 225 -1.27 -8.04 7.92
CA GLY A 225 -1.37 -6.81 7.15
C GLY A 225 -0.01 -6.13 6.86
N VAL A 226 1.10 -6.85 7.00
CA VAL A 226 2.44 -6.34 6.70
C VAL A 226 2.65 -6.20 5.19
N ALA A 227 2.23 -7.20 4.41
CA ALA A 227 2.35 -7.17 2.96
C ALA A 227 1.08 -6.61 2.30
N HIS A 228 1.30 -5.81 1.25
CA HIS A 228 0.23 -5.14 0.51
C HIS A 228 -0.23 -5.94 -0.71
N PHE A 229 0.67 -6.70 -1.30
CA PHE A 229 0.41 -7.48 -2.51
C PHE A 229 1.01 -8.87 -2.41
N VAL A 230 0.39 -9.81 -3.11
CA VAL A 230 0.88 -11.18 -3.26
C VAL A 230 0.96 -11.53 -4.75
N ALA A 231 2.07 -12.13 -5.16
CA ALA A 231 2.32 -12.60 -6.52
C ALA A 231 2.56 -14.11 -6.54
N GLU A 232 2.31 -14.74 -7.68
CA GLU A 232 2.53 -16.18 -7.88
C GLU A 232 4.03 -16.51 -8.11
N ASN A 233 4.78 -15.57 -8.68
CA ASN A 233 6.21 -15.72 -9.01
C ASN A 233 6.92 -14.37 -9.08
N ASP A 234 8.25 -14.37 -9.26
CA ASP A 234 9.07 -13.17 -9.35
C ASP A 234 8.61 -12.26 -10.50
N GLU A 235 8.33 -12.81 -11.68
CA GLU A 235 7.94 -12.04 -12.86
C GLU A 235 6.63 -11.28 -12.63
N GLN A 236 5.63 -11.94 -12.04
CA GLN A 236 4.37 -11.27 -11.70
C GLN A 236 4.59 -10.17 -10.66
N ALA A 237 5.42 -10.40 -9.64
CA ALA A 237 5.74 -9.37 -8.66
C ALA A 237 6.38 -8.13 -9.32
N LEU A 238 7.30 -8.32 -10.25
CA LEU A 238 7.95 -7.23 -10.98
C LEU A 238 6.98 -6.49 -11.89
N MET A 239 6.05 -7.19 -12.57
CA MET A 239 4.98 -6.57 -13.35
C MET A 239 4.03 -5.75 -12.48
N MET A 240 3.65 -6.26 -11.30
CA MET A 240 2.81 -5.52 -10.35
C MET A 240 3.50 -4.24 -9.84
N ILE A 241 4.83 -4.27 -9.65
CA ILE A 241 5.58 -3.05 -9.32
C ILE A 241 5.49 -2.03 -10.46
N ARG A 242 5.65 -2.45 -11.71
CA ARG A 242 5.51 -1.54 -12.88
C ARG A 242 4.11 -0.94 -12.95
N GLU A 243 3.08 -1.75 -12.74
CA GLU A 243 1.68 -1.27 -12.71
C GLU A 243 1.47 -0.27 -11.56
N LEU A 244 1.92 -0.59 -10.34
CA LEU A 244 1.87 0.32 -9.20
C LEU A 244 2.55 1.66 -9.53
N MET A 245 3.77 1.61 -10.08
CA MET A 245 4.52 2.81 -10.48
C MET A 245 3.78 3.66 -11.49
N SER A 246 2.90 3.09 -12.31
CA SER A 246 2.09 3.86 -13.27
C SER A 246 1.09 4.81 -12.61
N PHE A 247 0.72 4.59 -11.35
CA PHE A 247 -0.17 5.46 -10.58
C PHE A 247 0.57 6.51 -9.74
N LEU A 248 1.87 6.32 -9.48
CA LEU A 248 2.63 7.10 -8.51
C LEU A 248 3.47 8.19 -9.21
N PRO A 249 3.59 9.40 -8.64
CA PRO A 249 4.57 10.39 -9.10
C PRO A 249 6.00 9.94 -8.78
N SER A 250 7.01 10.66 -9.29
CA SER A 250 8.40 10.37 -8.95
C SER A 250 8.76 10.82 -7.53
N ASN A 251 8.10 11.88 -7.04
CA ASN A 251 8.30 12.45 -5.71
C ASN A 251 7.09 13.27 -5.27
N ASN A 252 7.09 13.78 -4.05
CA ASN A 252 6.00 14.54 -3.46
C ASN A 252 5.79 15.95 -4.06
N MET A 253 6.68 16.42 -4.92
CA MET A 253 6.58 17.73 -5.59
C MET A 253 5.96 17.61 -7.00
N GLU A 254 5.77 16.41 -7.49
CA GLU A 254 5.18 16.13 -8.80
C GLU A 254 3.74 15.61 -8.64
N ASP A 255 2.94 15.85 -9.68
CA ASP A 255 1.61 15.25 -9.77
C ASP A 255 1.69 13.79 -10.27
N PRO A 256 0.71 12.95 -9.92
CA PRO A 256 0.61 11.59 -10.46
C PRO A 256 0.51 11.58 -11.99
N PRO A 257 1.14 10.58 -12.67
CA PRO A 257 1.19 10.54 -14.12
C PRO A 257 -0.19 10.29 -14.73
N THR A 258 -0.66 11.18 -15.57
CA THR A 258 -1.90 10.99 -16.33
C THR A 258 -1.67 10.10 -17.54
N GLN A 259 -2.71 9.39 -17.97
CA GLN A 259 -2.73 8.59 -19.19
C GLN A 259 -3.88 9.04 -20.10
N PRO A 260 -3.77 8.89 -21.43
CA PRO A 260 -4.92 9.12 -22.31
C PRO A 260 -6.10 8.26 -21.89
N CYS A 261 -7.26 8.88 -21.66
CA CYS A 261 -8.48 8.15 -21.36
C CYS A 261 -9.04 7.53 -22.63
N THR A 262 -9.16 6.22 -22.67
CA THR A 262 -9.75 5.47 -23.78
C THR A 262 -11.21 5.10 -23.53
N ASP A 263 -11.70 5.31 -22.30
CA ASP A 263 -13.09 5.07 -21.89
C ASP A 263 -13.90 6.37 -22.02
N ASP A 264 -15.18 6.26 -22.42
CA ASP A 264 -16.03 7.44 -22.55
C ASP A 264 -16.21 8.17 -21.22
N ILE A 265 -15.83 9.45 -21.17
CA ILE A 265 -15.96 10.31 -20.00
C ILE A 265 -17.43 10.47 -19.60
N MET A 266 -18.33 10.49 -20.58
CA MET A 266 -19.77 10.67 -20.38
C MET A 266 -20.53 9.33 -20.22
N ARG A 267 -19.81 8.22 -20.10
CA ARG A 267 -20.42 6.89 -19.91
C ARG A 267 -21.26 6.85 -18.64
N GLN A 268 -22.53 6.50 -18.81
CA GLN A 268 -23.43 6.13 -17.72
C GLN A 268 -23.51 4.61 -17.64
N ASP A 269 -23.70 4.07 -16.45
CA ASP A 269 -23.90 2.63 -16.26
C ASP A 269 -25.25 2.40 -15.55
N GLU A 270 -26.24 1.97 -16.31
CA GLU A 270 -27.60 1.75 -15.81
C GLU A 270 -27.68 0.64 -14.74
N SER A 271 -26.70 -0.28 -14.71
CA SER A 271 -26.64 -1.33 -13.68
C SER A 271 -26.53 -0.75 -12.27
N LEU A 272 -25.92 0.42 -12.13
CA LEU A 272 -25.76 1.10 -10.84
C LEU A 272 -27.11 1.50 -10.21
N ASN A 273 -28.14 1.74 -11.02
CA ASN A 273 -29.46 2.11 -10.49
C ASN A 273 -30.14 0.98 -9.71
N THR A 274 -29.70 -0.26 -9.89
CA THR A 274 -30.29 -1.46 -9.27
C THR A 274 -29.32 -2.24 -8.38
N ILE A 275 -28.05 -1.82 -8.29
CA ILE A 275 -27.02 -2.55 -7.54
C ILE A 275 -27.26 -2.49 -6.03
N ILE A 276 -27.80 -1.37 -5.53
CA ILE A 276 -28.13 -1.21 -4.12
C ILE A 276 -29.43 -1.94 -3.83
N PRO A 277 -29.44 -2.98 -2.98
CA PRO A 277 -30.67 -3.68 -2.63
C PRO A 277 -31.65 -2.76 -1.89
N SER A 278 -32.94 -2.92 -2.16
CA SER A 278 -34.01 -2.21 -1.43
C SER A 278 -34.09 -2.61 0.05
N ASP A 279 -33.71 -3.86 0.38
CA ASP A 279 -33.56 -4.30 1.77
C ASP A 279 -32.23 -3.79 2.32
N PRO A 280 -32.23 -2.92 3.35
CA PRO A 280 -31.02 -2.35 3.93
C PRO A 280 -30.10 -3.38 4.60
N ASN A 281 -30.59 -4.59 4.87
CA ASN A 281 -29.81 -5.66 5.49
C ASN A 281 -29.19 -6.61 4.45
N LYS A 282 -29.58 -6.52 3.20
CA LYS A 282 -29.01 -7.34 2.13
C LYS A 282 -27.66 -6.77 1.70
N PRO A 283 -26.57 -7.58 1.76
CA PRO A 283 -25.25 -7.14 1.30
C PRO A 283 -25.19 -7.03 -0.22
N TYR A 284 -24.23 -6.23 -0.72
CA TYR A 284 -23.80 -6.17 -2.11
C TYR A 284 -22.30 -5.96 -2.15
N ASP A 285 -21.67 -6.19 -3.30
CA ASP A 285 -20.23 -5.99 -3.47
C ASP A 285 -19.94 -4.57 -3.97
N MET A 286 -19.30 -3.75 -3.13
CA MET A 286 -18.91 -2.39 -3.50
C MET A 286 -17.94 -2.35 -4.69
N LYS A 287 -17.19 -3.41 -4.94
CA LYS A 287 -16.30 -3.48 -6.10
C LYS A 287 -17.03 -3.41 -7.43
N GLU A 288 -18.28 -3.87 -7.51
CA GLU A 288 -19.09 -3.72 -8.71
C GLU A 288 -19.33 -2.24 -9.03
N ILE A 289 -19.60 -1.41 -8.02
CA ILE A 289 -19.70 0.04 -8.20
C ILE A 289 -18.37 0.63 -8.65
N ILE A 290 -17.27 0.28 -7.98
CA ILE A 290 -15.94 0.78 -8.32
C ILE A 290 -15.61 0.44 -9.78
N HIS A 291 -15.73 -0.82 -10.19
CA HIS A 291 -15.47 -1.25 -11.58
C HIS A 291 -16.38 -0.56 -12.60
N ALA A 292 -17.65 -0.34 -12.28
CA ALA A 292 -18.58 0.34 -13.17
C ALA A 292 -18.20 1.82 -13.40
N VAL A 293 -17.51 2.45 -12.46
CA VAL A 293 -17.22 3.89 -12.46
C VAL A 293 -15.85 4.23 -13.04
N VAL A 294 -14.82 3.42 -12.74
CA VAL A 294 -13.43 3.73 -13.13
C VAL A 294 -13.15 3.48 -14.61
N ASP A 295 -12.08 4.08 -15.12
CA ASP A 295 -11.65 3.92 -16.52
C ASP A 295 -11.37 2.45 -16.83
N ASN A 296 -11.92 1.99 -17.96
CA ASN A 296 -11.75 0.62 -18.46
C ASN A 296 -12.06 -0.48 -17.43
N ARG A 297 -12.84 -0.17 -16.39
CA ARG A 297 -13.15 -1.07 -15.27
C ARG A 297 -11.88 -1.57 -14.54
N ASN A 298 -10.77 -0.86 -14.65
CA ASN A 298 -9.48 -1.25 -14.07
C ASN A 298 -9.30 -0.66 -12.67
N PHE A 299 -9.20 -1.54 -11.67
CA PHE A 299 -8.97 -1.21 -10.28
C PHE A 299 -7.81 -2.03 -9.72
N PHE A 300 -6.76 -1.35 -9.28
CA PHE A 300 -5.56 -1.96 -8.69
C PHE A 300 -5.70 -1.97 -7.17
N GLU A 301 -6.25 -3.06 -6.63
CA GLU A 301 -6.57 -3.20 -5.20
C GLU A 301 -5.32 -3.38 -4.35
N VAL A 302 -5.23 -2.62 -3.26
CA VAL A 302 -4.15 -2.69 -2.26
C VAL A 302 -4.66 -3.41 -1.02
N MET A 303 -3.91 -4.40 -0.51
CA MET A 303 -4.27 -5.21 0.68
C MET A 303 -5.61 -5.95 0.50
N GLN A 304 -5.81 -6.56 -0.68
CA GLN A 304 -7.06 -7.26 -1.03
C GLN A 304 -7.49 -8.31 0.00
N HIS A 305 -6.55 -9.00 0.63
CA HIS A 305 -6.82 -10.11 1.55
C HIS A 305 -6.87 -9.70 3.02
N TYR A 306 -6.52 -8.45 3.35
CA TYR A 306 -6.51 -7.95 4.72
C TYR A 306 -7.65 -6.95 4.95
N ALA A 307 -8.31 -7.05 6.11
CA ALA A 307 -9.39 -6.15 6.50
C ALA A 307 -10.38 -5.90 5.33
N GLN A 308 -11.01 -6.98 4.85
CA GLN A 308 -11.82 -6.97 3.64
C GLN A 308 -13.10 -6.13 3.75
N ASN A 309 -13.49 -5.71 4.96
CA ASN A 309 -14.57 -4.78 5.24
C ASN A 309 -14.28 -3.33 4.79
N ILE A 310 -13.03 -3.03 4.41
CA ILE A 310 -12.65 -1.80 3.72
C ILE A 310 -11.83 -2.13 2.48
N ILE A 311 -12.11 -1.45 1.38
CA ILE A 311 -11.41 -1.55 0.10
C ILE A 311 -10.49 -0.35 -0.03
N THR A 312 -9.24 -0.58 -0.43
CA THR A 312 -8.27 0.46 -0.79
C THR A 312 -7.59 0.09 -2.10
N GLY A 313 -7.31 1.06 -2.96
CA GLY A 313 -6.62 0.79 -4.22
C GLY A 313 -6.53 2.00 -5.13
N PHE A 314 -5.87 1.81 -6.25
CA PHE A 314 -5.68 2.83 -7.27
C PHE A 314 -6.54 2.55 -8.51
N ALA A 315 -7.01 3.61 -9.12
CA ALA A 315 -7.73 3.57 -10.40
C ALA A 315 -7.45 4.84 -11.20
N ARG A 316 -8.09 4.96 -12.34
CA ARG A 316 -8.13 6.20 -13.11
C ARG A 316 -9.55 6.65 -13.38
N LEU A 317 -9.75 7.95 -13.40
CA LEU A 317 -10.98 8.62 -13.79
C LEU A 317 -10.63 9.74 -14.78
N GLY A 318 -11.07 9.60 -16.04
CA GLY A 318 -10.68 10.52 -17.10
C GLY A 318 -9.18 10.54 -17.35
N GLY A 319 -8.48 9.42 -17.17
CA GLY A 319 -7.03 9.29 -17.30
C GLY A 319 -6.21 9.73 -16.09
N LYS A 320 -6.82 10.38 -15.09
CA LYS A 320 -6.15 10.87 -13.87
C LYS A 320 -6.11 9.78 -12.80
N PRO A 321 -4.96 9.48 -12.19
CA PRO A 321 -4.87 8.56 -11.06
C PRO A 321 -5.66 9.06 -9.85
N VAL A 322 -6.34 8.15 -9.17
CA VAL A 322 -7.07 8.39 -7.93
C VAL A 322 -6.85 7.24 -6.95
N GLY A 323 -6.85 7.56 -5.65
CA GLY A 323 -6.93 6.58 -4.58
C GLY A 323 -8.38 6.36 -4.17
N ILE A 324 -8.80 5.10 -4.13
CA ILE A 324 -10.16 4.72 -3.71
C ILE A 324 -10.11 4.15 -2.30
N VAL A 325 -11.00 4.64 -1.44
CA VAL A 325 -11.27 4.09 -0.11
C VAL A 325 -12.77 3.82 0.00
N ALA A 326 -13.16 2.58 0.23
CA ALA A 326 -14.58 2.25 0.23
C ALA A 326 -14.94 1.24 1.32
N ASN A 327 -16.12 1.36 1.93
CA ASN A 327 -16.65 0.29 2.76
C ASN A 327 -17.08 -0.89 1.88
N GLN A 328 -16.94 -2.11 2.40
CA GLN A 328 -17.37 -3.33 1.70
C GLN A 328 -18.53 -3.99 2.44
N PRO A 329 -19.77 -3.74 2.03
CA PRO A 329 -20.95 -4.31 2.70
C PRO A 329 -21.02 -5.84 2.70
N ALA A 330 -20.34 -6.50 1.75
CA ALA A 330 -20.26 -7.95 1.69
C ALA A 330 -19.44 -8.57 2.84
N TYR A 331 -18.60 -7.76 3.52
CA TYR A 331 -17.78 -8.20 4.66
C TYR A 331 -18.11 -7.38 5.89
N LEU A 332 -18.52 -8.03 6.98
CA LEU A 332 -18.90 -7.38 8.25
C LEU A 332 -19.85 -6.18 8.03
N ALA A 333 -20.73 -6.24 7.05
CA ALA A 333 -21.66 -5.16 6.67
C ALA A 333 -20.99 -3.79 6.44
N GLY A 334 -19.69 -3.76 6.12
CA GLY A 334 -18.93 -2.52 5.92
C GLY A 334 -18.57 -1.75 7.20
N VAL A 335 -18.75 -2.34 8.40
CA VAL A 335 -18.36 -1.67 9.66
C VAL A 335 -16.86 -1.37 9.69
N LEU A 336 -16.47 -0.33 10.42
CA LEU A 336 -15.07 -0.06 10.72
C LEU A 336 -14.63 -0.82 11.97
N ASP A 337 -13.57 -1.59 11.86
CA ASP A 337 -12.87 -2.25 12.96
C ASP A 337 -11.43 -1.74 13.07
N ILE A 338 -10.65 -2.28 14.01
CA ILE A 338 -9.26 -1.90 14.22
C ILE A 338 -8.44 -2.03 12.91
N ASN A 339 -8.57 -3.16 12.23
CA ASN A 339 -7.75 -3.46 11.06
C ASN A 339 -8.12 -2.61 9.85
N SER A 340 -9.40 -2.41 9.61
CA SER A 340 -9.88 -1.54 8.52
C SER A 340 -9.50 -0.07 8.76
N ALA A 341 -9.56 0.39 10.00
CA ALA A 341 -9.13 1.76 10.34
C ALA A 341 -7.63 1.97 10.10
N ILE A 342 -6.78 0.99 10.44
CA ILE A 342 -5.33 1.04 10.18
C ILE A 342 -5.03 0.99 8.68
N LYS A 343 -5.65 0.05 7.94
CA LYS A 343 -5.50 -0.10 6.48
C LYS A 343 -5.88 1.19 5.76
N GLY A 344 -7.08 1.73 6.04
CA GLY A 344 -7.56 2.96 5.44
C GLY A 344 -6.68 4.17 5.76
N ALA A 345 -6.28 4.33 7.03
CA ALA A 345 -5.44 5.45 7.46
C ALA A 345 -4.08 5.48 6.75
N ARG A 346 -3.41 4.33 6.64
CA ARG A 346 -2.13 4.23 5.94
C ARG A 346 -2.27 4.58 4.45
N PHE A 347 -3.30 4.08 3.79
CA PHE A 347 -3.55 4.35 2.37
C PHE A 347 -3.89 5.83 2.11
N VAL A 348 -4.76 6.44 2.93
CA VAL A 348 -5.10 7.87 2.84
C VAL A 348 -3.86 8.75 2.99
N ARG A 349 -3.01 8.47 3.99
CA ARG A 349 -1.77 9.23 4.20
C ARG A 349 -0.80 9.08 3.03
N PHE A 350 -0.68 7.88 2.46
CA PHE A 350 0.14 7.66 1.27
C PHE A 350 -0.36 8.51 0.09
N CYS A 351 -1.65 8.48 -0.20
CA CYS A 351 -2.24 9.28 -1.27
C CYS A 351 -1.98 10.79 -1.07
N ASP A 352 -2.14 11.28 0.16
CA ASP A 352 -1.88 12.69 0.50
C ASP A 352 -0.41 13.07 0.32
N CYS A 353 0.53 12.20 0.73
CA CYS A 353 1.97 12.44 0.53
C CYS A 353 2.35 12.61 -0.95
N PHE A 354 1.65 11.93 -1.85
CA PHE A 354 2.01 11.85 -3.26
C PHE A 354 0.97 12.47 -4.21
N ASN A 355 0.21 13.45 -3.72
CA ASN A 355 -0.71 14.28 -4.51
C ASN A 355 -1.80 13.49 -5.25
N ILE A 356 -2.18 12.31 -4.74
CA ILE A 356 -3.19 11.44 -5.35
C ILE A 356 -4.57 11.81 -4.78
N PRO A 357 -5.53 12.29 -5.59
CA PRO A 357 -6.88 12.59 -5.14
C PRO A 357 -7.57 11.36 -4.55
N LEU A 358 -8.40 11.56 -3.52
CA LEU A 358 -9.12 10.52 -2.82
C LEU A 358 -10.60 10.49 -3.21
N ILE A 359 -11.06 9.31 -3.63
CA ILE A 359 -12.47 9.01 -3.86
C ILE A 359 -12.94 8.04 -2.76
N THR A 360 -13.98 8.42 -2.04
CA THR A 360 -14.56 7.59 -0.98
C THR A 360 -15.94 7.10 -1.39
N PHE A 361 -16.18 5.78 -1.33
CA PHE A 361 -17.53 5.21 -1.42
C PHE A 361 -17.94 4.74 -0.03
N GLU A 362 -19.05 5.29 0.47
CA GLU A 362 -19.46 5.11 1.85
C GLU A 362 -20.76 4.30 1.94
N ASP A 363 -20.67 3.16 2.64
CA ASP A 363 -21.80 2.40 3.17
C ASP A 363 -21.37 1.81 4.52
N VAL A 364 -21.51 2.60 5.59
CA VAL A 364 -20.97 2.28 6.91
C VAL A 364 -22.03 2.38 8.00
N PRO A 365 -22.37 1.27 8.69
CA PRO A 365 -23.32 1.31 9.80
C PRO A 365 -22.73 1.78 11.13
N GLY A 366 -21.40 1.94 11.22
CA GLY A 366 -20.71 2.37 12.43
C GLY A 366 -19.35 1.70 12.62
N PHE A 367 -18.79 1.88 13.81
CA PHE A 367 -17.64 1.09 14.28
C PHE A 367 -18.12 -0.23 14.89
N LEU A 368 -17.30 -1.29 14.74
CA LEU A 368 -17.63 -2.62 15.26
C LEU A 368 -17.65 -2.60 16.81
N PRO A 369 -18.79 -2.90 17.45
CA PRO A 369 -18.88 -2.98 18.90
C PRO A 369 -18.31 -4.28 19.43
N GLY A 370 -18.00 -4.30 20.71
CA GLY A 370 -17.64 -5.52 21.45
C GLY A 370 -16.34 -5.39 22.25
N THR A 371 -16.23 -6.17 23.31
CA THR A 371 -15.10 -6.14 24.25
C THR A 371 -13.75 -6.37 23.57
N ASN A 372 -13.70 -7.25 22.56
CA ASN A 372 -12.48 -7.47 21.80
C ASN A 372 -11.99 -6.18 21.11
N GLN A 373 -12.88 -5.44 20.45
CA GLN A 373 -12.54 -4.19 19.82
C GLN A 373 -12.15 -3.12 20.84
N GLU A 374 -12.91 -2.98 21.92
CA GLU A 374 -12.64 -1.99 22.98
C GLU A 374 -11.29 -2.25 23.67
N PHE A 375 -11.03 -3.50 24.08
CA PHE A 375 -9.80 -3.85 24.79
C PHE A 375 -8.55 -3.78 23.90
N ASN A 376 -8.69 -4.01 22.60
CA ASN A 376 -7.61 -3.86 21.63
C ASN A 376 -7.50 -2.45 21.05
N GLY A 377 -8.29 -1.47 21.56
CA GLY A 377 -8.10 -0.06 21.29
C GLY A 377 -8.77 0.47 20.04
N ILE A 378 -10.00 0.03 19.71
CA ILE A 378 -10.77 0.54 18.57
C ILE A 378 -10.83 2.08 18.54
N ILE A 379 -10.97 2.74 19.71
CA ILE A 379 -11.01 4.20 19.82
C ILE A 379 -9.70 4.81 19.28
N LYS A 380 -8.55 4.29 19.70
CA LYS A 380 -7.24 4.75 19.26
C LYS A 380 -7.04 4.48 17.76
N HIS A 381 -7.37 3.28 17.32
CA HIS A 381 -7.17 2.87 15.92
C HIS A 381 -8.17 3.54 14.97
N GLY A 382 -9.42 3.69 15.37
CA GLY A 382 -10.43 4.46 14.63
C GLY A 382 -10.03 5.94 14.46
N ALA A 383 -9.42 6.52 15.50
CA ALA A 383 -8.90 7.88 15.45
C ALA A 383 -7.77 8.05 14.40
N LYS A 384 -7.03 6.99 14.02
CA LYS A 384 -6.02 7.08 12.95
C LYS A 384 -6.64 7.40 11.59
N LEU A 385 -7.75 6.75 11.25
CA LEU A 385 -8.46 7.00 9.99
C LEU A 385 -9.05 8.40 9.95
N LEU A 386 -9.69 8.82 11.05
CA LEU A 386 -10.19 10.19 11.20
C LEU A 386 -9.06 11.21 11.05
N TYR A 387 -7.93 10.99 11.72
CA TYR A 387 -6.75 11.85 11.64
C TYR A 387 -6.23 11.96 10.19
N ALA A 388 -6.10 10.83 9.51
CA ALA A 388 -5.59 10.78 8.13
C ALA A 388 -6.48 11.60 7.18
N PHE A 389 -7.79 11.45 7.22
CA PHE A 389 -8.70 12.23 6.38
C PHE A 389 -8.75 13.72 6.75
N CYS A 390 -8.66 14.07 8.05
CA CYS A 390 -8.60 15.47 8.48
C CYS A 390 -7.32 16.17 8.03
N GLU A 391 -6.19 15.46 8.10
CA GLU A 391 -4.86 15.98 7.72
C GLU A 391 -4.70 16.10 6.21
N ALA A 392 -5.32 15.24 5.43
CA ALA A 392 -5.17 15.17 3.98
C ALA A 392 -5.54 16.50 3.29
N THR A 393 -4.63 16.93 2.41
CA THR A 393 -4.71 18.18 1.66
C THR A 393 -5.14 17.99 0.21
N VAL A 394 -5.01 16.78 -0.32
CA VAL A 394 -5.46 16.43 -1.69
C VAL A 394 -6.97 16.57 -1.87
N PRO A 395 -7.49 16.66 -3.11
CA PRO A 395 -8.92 16.59 -3.37
C PRO A 395 -9.55 15.36 -2.71
N LYS A 396 -10.68 15.58 -2.02
CA LYS A 396 -11.45 14.52 -1.33
C LYS A 396 -12.89 14.57 -1.81
N ILE A 397 -13.32 13.51 -2.51
CA ILE A 397 -14.65 13.40 -3.08
C ILE A 397 -15.32 12.16 -2.50
N THR A 398 -16.52 12.31 -1.96
CA THR A 398 -17.25 11.22 -1.29
C THR A 398 -18.57 10.95 -1.98
N VAL A 399 -18.92 9.68 -2.15
CA VAL A 399 -20.22 9.20 -2.61
C VAL A 399 -20.81 8.29 -1.54
N ILE A 400 -21.85 8.76 -0.88
CA ILE A 400 -22.63 7.95 0.07
C ILE A 400 -23.62 7.12 -0.73
N THR A 401 -23.43 5.81 -0.72
CA THR A 401 -24.24 4.88 -1.53
C THR A 401 -25.47 4.38 -0.78
N ARG A 402 -25.33 4.16 0.55
CA ARG A 402 -26.44 3.71 1.39
C ARG A 402 -26.31 4.22 2.83
N LYS A 403 -25.71 3.46 3.76
CA LYS A 403 -25.62 3.82 5.17
C LYS A 403 -24.44 4.76 5.45
N ALA A 404 -24.67 5.78 6.27
CA ALA A 404 -23.66 6.69 6.78
C ALA A 404 -24.03 7.07 8.23
N TYR A 405 -23.66 6.21 9.20
CA TYR A 405 -24.14 6.33 10.56
C TYR A 405 -23.07 6.70 11.58
N GLY A 406 -23.44 7.61 12.49
CA GLY A 406 -22.67 7.95 13.67
C GLY A 406 -21.31 8.55 13.40
N GLY A 407 -20.33 8.24 14.25
CA GLY A 407 -18.96 8.70 14.09
C GLY A 407 -18.28 8.16 12.82
N ALA A 408 -18.70 7.00 12.32
CA ALA A 408 -18.14 6.42 11.11
C ALA A 408 -18.49 7.25 9.86
N TYR A 409 -19.69 7.82 9.76
CA TYR A 409 -20.04 8.85 8.77
C TYR A 409 -19.02 9.99 8.75
N CYS A 410 -18.70 10.53 9.93
CA CYS A 410 -17.74 11.62 10.01
C CYS A 410 -16.36 11.19 9.50
N VAL A 411 -15.91 9.97 9.88
CA VAL A 411 -14.58 9.44 9.58
C VAL A 411 -14.38 9.19 8.09
N MET A 412 -15.40 8.72 7.38
CA MET A 412 -15.34 8.36 5.96
C MET A 412 -15.38 9.57 5.01
N SER A 413 -14.53 10.57 5.31
CA SER A 413 -14.33 11.75 4.45
C SER A 413 -15.58 12.65 4.30
N SER A 414 -16.32 12.85 5.40
CA SER A 414 -17.49 13.73 5.39
C SER A 414 -17.12 15.18 5.07
N LYS A 415 -18.14 15.97 4.67
CA LYS A 415 -18.03 17.41 4.47
C LYS A 415 -17.41 18.13 5.67
N HIS A 416 -17.73 17.69 6.89
CA HIS A 416 -17.34 18.33 8.15
C HIS A 416 -15.84 18.22 8.46
N ILE A 417 -15.16 17.20 7.94
CA ILE A 417 -13.71 17.02 8.10
C ILE A 417 -12.91 17.46 6.87
N GLY A 418 -13.51 18.30 6.04
CA GLY A 418 -12.88 18.91 4.88
C GLY A 418 -12.99 18.07 3.60
N GLY A 419 -14.03 17.28 3.44
CA GLY A 419 -14.45 16.73 2.15
C GLY A 419 -14.81 17.88 1.19
N ASP A 420 -14.23 17.86 -0.02
CA ASP A 420 -14.43 18.96 -0.99
C ASP A 420 -15.80 18.86 -1.66
N VAL A 421 -16.15 17.66 -2.12
CA VAL A 421 -17.44 17.36 -2.77
C VAL A 421 -18.02 16.08 -2.17
N ASN A 422 -19.26 16.15 -1.71
CA ASN A 422 -19.98 15.02 -1.13
C ASN A 422 -21.28 14.78 -1.87
N TYR A 423 -21.37 13.66 -2.55
CA TYR A 423 -22.56 13.17 -3.23
C TYR A 423 -23.28 12.10 -2.38
N VAL A 424 -24.56 11.94 -2.60
CA VAL A 424 -25.33 10.86 -2.00
C VAL A 424 -26.31 10.27 -3.03
N TYR A 425 -26.53 8.97 -2.98
CA TYR A 425 -27.59 8.32 -3.75
C TYR A 425 -28.96 8.55 -3.09
N PRO A 426 -30.08 8.46 -3.85
CA PRO A 426 -31.42 8.55 -3.25
C PRO A 426 -31.69 7.47 -2.19
N THR A 427 -30.93 6.38 -2.20
CA THR A 427 -30.94 5.29 -1.22
C THR A 427 -30.11 5.58 0.04
N GLY A 428 -29.44 6.74 0.09
CA GLY A 428 -28.55 7.09 1.20
C GLY A 428 -29.32 7.35 2.50
N GLU A 429 -28.76 6.91 3.60
CA GLU A 429 -29.28 7.18 4.95
C GLU A 429 -28.14 7.80 5.80
N ILE A 430 -28.33 9.05 6.20
CA ILE A 430 -27.34 9.80 6.99
C ILE A 430 -27.92 10.13 8.36
N ALA A 431 -27.44 9.49 9.44
CA ALA A 431 -28.01 9.64 10.77
C ALA A 431 -27.00 9.41 11.89
N VAL A 432 -27.36 9.81 13.10
CA VAL A 432 -26.56 9.55 14.31
C VAL A 432 -26.43 8.05 14.58
N MET A 433 -27.44 7.27 14.25
CA MET A 433 -27.47 5.80 14.34
C MET A 433 -28.58 5.24 13.45
N GLY A 434 -28.55 3.94 13.20
CA GLY A 434 -29.60 3.27 12.44
C GLY A 434 -31.00 3.51 13.04
N PRO A 435 -32.05 3.65 12.19
CA PRO A 435 -33.41 4.01 12.62
C PRO A 435 -33.97 3.08 13.69
N GLU A 436 -33.75 1.78 13.61
CA GLU A 436 -34.20 0.78 14.58
C GLU A 436 -33.59 1.02 15.97
N GLY A 437 -32.29 1.34 16.02
CA GLY A 437 -31.57 1.66 17.25
C GLY A 437 -32.07 2.96 17.87
N ALA A 438 -32.26 3.98 17.05
CA ALA A 438 -32.76 5.27 17.46
C ALA A 438 -34.16 5.18 18.09
N VAL A 439 -35.10 4.50 17.46
CA VAL A 439 -36.45 4.29 17.97
C VAL A 439 -36.46 3.51 19.27
N ASN A 440 -35.63 2.47 19.40
CA ASN A 440 -35.49 1.73 20.66
C ASN A 440 -35.03 2.60 21.82
N ILE A 441 -34.13 3.52 21.59
CA ILE A 441 -33.66 4.47 22.63
C ILE A 441 -34.71 5.53 22.93
N LEU A 442 -35.27 6.17 21.93
CA LEU A 442 -36.22 7.25 22.07
C LEU A 442 -37.50 6.82 22.80
N TYR A 443 -38.01 5.64 22.48
CA TYR A 443 -39.25 5.13 23.06
C TYR A 443 -39.01 4.10 24.18
N LYS A 444 -37.76 3.83 24.56
CA LYS A 444 -37.38 2.92 25.65
C LYS A 444 -38.05 1.54 25.58
N GLY A 445 -38.24 1.01 24.37
CA GLY A 445 -38.87 -0.29 24.13
C GLY A 445 -40.36 -0.40 24.48
N LYS A 446 -41.07 0.72 24.64
CA LYS A 446 -42.48 0.75 25.07
C LYS A 446 -43.50 0.67 23.92
N LEU A 447 -43.06 0.57 22.65
CA LEU A 447 -43.96 0.49 21.50
C LEU A 447 -44.35 -0.96 21.23
N SER A 448 -45.61 -1.15 20.78
CA SER A 448 -45.99 -2.42 20.11
C SER A 448 -45.22 -2.58 18.79
N GLU A 449 -45.15 -3.81 18.27
CA GLU A 449 -44.37 -4.10 17.08
C GLU A 449 -44.85 -3.29 15.84
N GLU A 450 -46.17 -3.13 15.64
CA GLU A 450 -46.72 -2.28 14.59
C GLU A 450 -46.30 -0.82 14.73
N LYS A 451 -46.49 -0.23 15.92
CA LYS A 451 -46.11 1.17 16.22
C LYS A 451 -44.60 1.38 16.13
N ARG A 452 -43.83 0.35 16.41
CA ARG A 452 -42.38 0.39 16.27
C ARG A 452 -41.97 0.48 14.80
N SER A 453 -42.58 -0.30 13.90
CA SER A 453 -42.32 -0.24 12.47
C SER A 453 -42.66 1.15 11.91
N GLU A 454 -43.83 1.68 12.25
CA GLU A 454 -44.23 3.03 11.85
C GLU A 454 -43.24 4.10 12.35
N ALA A 455 -42.79 4.00 13.61
CA ALA A 455 -41.85 4.95 14.20
C ALA A 455 -40.45 4.84 13.55
N VAL A 456 -40.02 3.64 13.13
CA VAL A 456 -38.76 3.42 12.39
C VAL A 456 -38.84 4.07 11.01
N ASP A 457 -39.94 3.89 10.30
CA ASP A 457 -40.14 4.50 8.96
C ASP A 457 -40.26 6.03 9.07
N ASP A 458 -40.92 6.52 10.08
CA ASP A 458 -41.04 7.97 10.37
C ASP A 458 -39.66 8.59 10.70
N TYR A 459 -38.87 7.89 11.52
CA TYR A 459 -37.51 8.31 11.84
C TYR A 459 -36.61 8.31 10.60
N ARG A 460 -36.69 7.25 9.78
CA ARG A 460 -35.94 7.13 8.54
C ARG A 460 -36.23 8.29 7.59
N ASN A 461 -37.51 8.56 7.37
CA ASN A 461 -37.94 9.62 6.45
C ASN A 461 -37.63 11.02 6.96
N THR A 462 -37.69 11.26 8.28
CA THR A 462 -37.51 12.59 8.86
C THR A 462 -36.06 12.92 9.16
N PHE A 463 -35.28 11.97 9.69
CA PHE A 463 -33.96 12.25 10.24
C PHE A 463 -32.82 11.57 9.47
N ALA A 464 -33.07 10.44 8.79
CA ALA A 464 -32.02 9.72 8.06
C ALA A 464 -32.06 9.96 6.55
N SER A 465 -33.07 10.66 6.05
CA SER A 465 -33.23 10.95 4.62
C SER A 465 -32.07 11.76 4.05
N PRO A 466 -31.56 11.41 2.84
CA PRO A 466 -30.52 12.18 2.17
C PRO A 466 -30.99 13.61 1.85
N TYR A 467 -32.29 13.81 1.65
CA TYR A 467 -32.88 15.14 1.41
C TYR A 467 -32.71 16.05 2.63
N LYS A 468 -32.79 15.48 3.85
CA LYS A 468 -32.54 16.26 5.08
C LYS A 468 -31.09 16.75 5.16
N ALA A 469 -30.14 15.93 4.82
CA ALA A 469 -28.72 16.32 4.75
C ALA A 469 -28.47 17.37 3.65
N ALA A 470 -29.15 17.27 2.52
CA ALA A 470 -29.07 18.26 1.44
C ALA A 470 -29.68 19.60 1.84
N GLU A 471 -30.84 19.62 2.51
CA GLU A 471 -31.44 20.86 3.06
C GLU A 471 -30.50 21.60 4.02
N LEU A 472 -29.68 20.87 4.76
CA LEU A 472 -28.69 21.42 5.70
C LEU A 472 -27.36 21.79 5.03
N GLY A 473 -27.18 21.49 3.74
CA GLY A 473 -25.92 21.73 3.03
C GLY A 473 -24.77 20.77 3.43
N TYR A 474 -25.08 19.60 3.97
CA TYR A 474 -24.10 18.61 4.39
C TYR A 474 -23.71 17.64 3.27
N VAL A 475 -24.48 17.61 2.19
CA VAL A 475 -24.13 17.01 0.91
C VAL A 475 -24.34 18.03 -0.21
N ASP A 476 -23.51 17.97 -1.24
CA ASP A 476 -23.55 18.96 -2.32
C ASP A 476 -24.64 18.62 -3.36
N GLU A 477 -24.89 17.33 -3.61
CA GLU A 477 -25.90 16.90 -4.57
C GLU A 477 -26.38 15.48 -4.27
N ILE A 478 -27.68 15.22 -4.51
CA ILE A 478 -28.26 13.88 -4.57
C ILE A 478 -28.22 13.46 -6.03
N ILE A 479 -27.42 12.42 -6.36
CA ILE A 479 -27.14 12.03 -7.75
C ILE A 479 -27.81 10.70 -8.13
N TYR A 480 -28.15 10.52 -9.41
CA TYR A 480 -28.53 9.22 -9.92
C TYR A 480 -27.32 8.28 -9.94
N PRO A 481 -27.41 7.03 -9.44
CA PRO A 481 -26.26 6.13 -9.39
C PRO A 481 -25.55 5.94 -10.74
N ARG A 482 -26.30 5.85 -11.85
CA ARG A 482 -25.75 5.74 -13.21
C ARG A 482 -24.84 6.88 -13.62
N GLU A 483 -24.96 8.06 -13.01
CA GLU A 483 -24.21 9.27 -13.35
C GLU A 483 -22.91 9.41 -12.53
N THR A 484 -22.64 8.48 -11.62
CA THR A 484 -21.53 8.59 -10.65
C THR A 484 -20.19 8.87 -11.33
N ARG A 485 -19.87 8.18 -12.44
CA ARG A 485 -18.63 8.41 -13.18
C ARG A 485 -18.50 9.87 -13.65
N ILE A 486 -19.52 10.39 -14.28
CA ILE A 486 -19.55 11.76 -14.80
C ILE A 486 -19.35 12.77 -13.66
N LYS A 487 -20.09 12.58 -12.56
CA LYS A 487 -20.02 13.45 -11.38
C LYS A 487 -18.63 13.43 -10.71
N LEU A 488 -18.00 12.27 -10.63
CA LEU A 488 -16.65 12.15 -10.07
C LEU A 488 -15.61 12.83 -10.96
N ILE A 489 -15.69 12.68 -12.29
CA ILE A 489 -14.77 13.36 -13.22
C ILE A 489 -14.95 14.87 -13.11
N GLN A 490 -16.19 15.38 -13.09
CA GLN A 490 -16.48 16.80 -12.91
C GLN A 490 -15.95 17.35 -11.57
N ALA A 491 -16.10 16.58 -10.48
CA ALA A 491 -15.57 16.98 -9.18
C ALA A 491 -14.04 16.99 -9.15
N LEU A 492 -13.37 16.06 -9.85
CA LEU A 492 -11.92 16.08 -10.01
C LEU A 492 -11.45 17.30 -10.85
N GLU A 493 -12.19 17.69 -11.87
CA GLU A 493 -11.91 18.90 -12.64
C GLU A 493 -12.10 20.17 -11.79
N LEU A 494 -13.19 20.23 -11.01
CA LEU A 494 -13.47 21.34 -10.10
C LEU A 494 -12.34 21.53 -9.08
N THR A 495 -11.79 20.42 -8.56
CA THR A 495 -10.82 20.45 -7.47
C THR A 495 -9.35 20.32 -7.94
N GLN A 496 -9.08 20.26 -9.25
CA GLN A 496 -7.73 20.00 -9.78
C GLN A 496 -6.68 21.03 -9.33
N ASN A 497 -7.08 22.28 -9.10
CA ASN A 497 -6.18 23.34 -8.63
C ASN A 497 -6.30 23.60 -7.12
N LYS A 498 -6.83 22.63 -6.35
CA LYS A 498 -6.92 22.77 -4.91
C LYS A 498 -5.54 23.00 -4.30
N SER A 499 -5.43 24.08 -3.53
CA SER A 499 -4.24 24.39 -2.75
C SER A 499 -4.65 24.53 -1.29
N LYS A 500 -4.27 23.57 -0.48
CA LYS A 500 -4.50 23.55 0.98
C LYS A 500 -3.19 23.23 1.68
N THR A 501 -2.82 24.05 2.65
CA THR A 501 -1.67 23.81 3.53
C THR A 501 -2.15 23.61 4.95
N ASN A 502 -1.54 22.67 5.65
CA ASN A 502 -1.73 22.49 7.09
C ASN A 502 -0.87 23.53 7.85
N PRO A 503 -1.24 23.86 9.12
CA PRO A 503 -0.40 24.69 9.96
C PRO A 503 1.03 24.15 10.04
N PRO A 504 2.06 25.03 10.05
CA PRO A 504 3.45 24.61 10.19
C PRO A 504 3.67 23.78 11.46
N LYS A 505 4.30 22.61 11.32
CA LYS A 505 4.60 21.70 12.43
C LYS A 505 5.81 20.83 12.07
N LYS A 506 6.53 20.32 13.06
CA LYS A 506 7.63 19.37 12.79
C LYS A 506 7.12 18.09 12.14
N HIS A 507 6.03 17.56 12.64
CA HIS A 507 5.26 16.42 12.11
C HIS A 507 3.90 16.37 12.82
N GLY A 508 2.95 15.58 12.31
CA GLY A 508 1.71 15.27 13.01
C GLY A 508 1.97 14.34 14.20
N ASN A 509 1.19 14.48 15.28
CA ASN A 509 1.19 13.52 16.39
C ASN A 509 -0.04 12.62 16.25
N ILE A 510 0.01 11.75 15.25
CA ILE A 510 -1.04 10.76 15.00
C ILE A 510 -1.07 9.75 16.16
N PRO A 511 -2.24 9.29 16.63
CA PRO A 511 -2.33 8.24 17.65
C PRO A 511 -1.78 6.91 17.08
N LEU A 512 -0.58 6.52 17.49
CA LEU A 512 0.13 5.33 17.01
C LEU A 512 -0.29 4.04 17.75
#